data_5ab5ef444e6d300920252ec49731c419
#
_entry.id   5ab5ef444e6d300920252ec49731c419
#
_cell.length_a   1.000
_cell.length_b   1.000
_cell.length_c   1.000
_cell.angle_alpha   90.00
_cell.angle_beta   90.00
_cell.angle_gamma   90.00
#
_symmetry.space_group_name_H-M   'P 1'
#
loop_
_entity.id
_entity.type
_entity.pdbx_description
1 polymer ?
#
loop_
_entity_poly.entity_id
_entity_poly.type
_entity_poly.pdbx_seq_one_letter_code
_entity_poly.pdbx_strand_id
1 'polypeptide(L)'
;TSVEGHARAVVHVAAVHPPSPEPAAGPVHGEIPVPVAPERIYAERHLFHGPEYQGIRSLHFGTDGVTGRLASQTAPGALLDNAGQLFGLWMATRVDRDRLVLPTSIDRISFYGPRPEAGTPVDCVVNCTSLTDQAVRADLELTVDGVVWCRIEGWEDRRFQSDDRLFLVLRKPKELPLAEQQPGGWVLVREGWPDSASRDVVMRRFLGQVERADYASRNPNVQRTWLLGRIAAKDAVRTLLWSAGAGPIFPVEVTMANDDRGRPLVTAPGGADVRVSIAHTAG
;
A
#
# COMPACT_ATOMS: atom_id res chain seq x y z
N THR A 1 -17.44 1.34 -16.98
CA THR A 1 -16.33 2.29 -16.81
C THR A 1 -15.08 1.58 -17.26
N SER A 2 -14.57 1.90 -18.44
CA SER A 2 -13.28 1.38 -18.91
C SER A 2 -12.19 2.07 -18.09
N VAL A 3 -11.30 1.27 -17.52
CA VAL A 3 -10.09 1.76 -16.88
C VAL A 3 -8.98 1.67 -17.92
N GLU A 4 -8.67 2.76 -18.57
CA GLU A 4 -7.64 2.79 -19.61
C GLU A 4 -6.23 2.83 -18.96
N GLY A 5 -5.36 1.88 -19.37
CA GLY A 5 -3.91 2.03 -19.23
C GLY A 5 -3.30 1.76 -17.86
N HIS A 6 -3.86 0.88 -17.03
CA HIS A 6 -3.26 0.56 -15.73
C HIS A 6 -2.03 -0.34 -15.83
N ALA A 7 -1.99 -1.27 -16.76
CA ALA A 7 -0.85 -2.12 -17.00
C ALA A 7 -0.76 -2.51 -18.48
N ARG A 8 0.45 -2.77 -18.95
CA ARG A 8 0.73 -3.35 -20.26
C ARG A 8 1.65 -4.54 -20.08
N ALA A 9 1.35 -5.64 -20.79
CA ALA A 9 2.18 -6.82 -20.76
C ALA A 9 2.23 -7.45 -22.17
N VAL A 10 3.35 -8.13 -22.46
CA VAL A 10 3.45 -9.06 -23.59
C VAL A 10 3.33 -10.46 -22.99
N VAL A 11 2.33 -11.23 -23.48
CA VAL A 11 2.08 -12.59 -23.00
C VAL A 11 2.48 -13.57 -24.07
N HIS A 12 3.39 -14.50 -23.74
CA HIS A 12 3.75 -15.64 -24.56
C HIS A 12 2.97 -16.87 -24.09
N VAL A 13 2.20 -17.46 -24.98
CA VAL A 13 1.39 -18.65 -24.70
C VAL A 13 1.97 -19.83 -25.45
N ALA A 14 2.09 -20.98 -24.78
CA ALA A 14 2.56 -22.23 -25.35
C ALA A 14 1.58 -23.37 -25.00
N ALA A 15 1.59 -24.44 -25.78
CA ALA A 15 0.73 -25.61 -25.53
C ALA A 15 1.13 -26.39 -24.28
N VAL A 16 2.40 -26.31 -23.88
CA VAL A 16 2.98 -26.95 -22.70
C VAL A 16 3.88 -25.97 -21.97
N HIS A 17 3.98 -26.13 -20.65
CA HIS A 17 4.96 -25.37 -19.88
C HIS A 17 6.38 -25.75 -20.30
N PRO A 18 7.34 -24.81 -20.27
CA PRO A 18 8.75 -25.15 -20.41
C PRO A 18 9.21 -26.04 -19.25
N PRO A 19 10.27 -26.83 -19.44
CA PRO A 19 10.83 -27.62 -18.35
C PRO A 19 11.26 -26.71 -17.20
N SER A 20 10.99 -27.18 -15.96
CA SER A 20 11.42 -26.47 -14.77
C SER A 20 12.94 -26.39 -14.72
N PRO A 21 13.54 -25.20 -14.53
CA PRO A 21 14.96 -25.09 -14.32
C PRO A 21 15.35 -25.59 -12.91
N GLU A 22 16.64 -25.82 -12.71
CA GLU A 22 17.16 -26.04 -11.36
C GLU A 22 16.94 -24.78 -10.50
N PRO A 23 16.63 -24.93 -9.20
CA PRO A 23 16.55 -23.81 -8.28
C PRO A 23 17.86 -22.99 -8.31
N ALA A 24 17.74 -21.70 -8.57
CA ALA A 24 18.88 -20.79 -8.66
C ALA A 24 18.93 -19.81 -7.48
N ALA A 25 17.80 -19.60 -6.80
CA ALA A 25 17.73 -18.73 -5.65
C ALA A 25 18.40 -19.41 -4.46
N GLY A 26 19.58 -18.89 -4.06
CA GLY A 26 20.24 -19.28 -2.82
C GLY A 26 19.49 -18.75 -1.60
N PRO A 27 19.83 -19.23 -0.39
CA PRO A 27 19.32 -18.66 0.84
C PRO A 27 19.76 -17.19 0.95
N VAL A 28 18.88 -16.37 1.55
CA VAL A 28 19.24 -15.00 1.87
C VAL A 28 20.36 -14.95 2.92
N HIS A 29 21.24 -13.96 2.84
CA HIS A 29 22.37 -13.84 3.73
C HIS A 29 22.03 -13.08 5.02
N GLY A 30 22.70 -13.47 6.09
CA GLY A 30 22.51 -12.82 7.40
C GLY A 30 21.13 -13.06 7.99
N GLU A 31 20.87 -12.39 9.12
CA GLU A 31 19.58 -12.45 9.79
C GLU A 31 19.19 -11.04 10.26
N ILE A 32 17.96 -10.66 9.98
CA ILE A 32 17.37 -9.41 10.47
C ILE A 32 16.14 -9.79 11.30
N PRO A 33 15.95 -9.21 12.48
CA PRO A 33 14.77 -9.45 13.28
C PRO A 33 13.49 -9.15 12.52
N VAL A 34 12.56 -10.10 12.51
CA VAL A 34 11.22 -9.91 11.96
C VAL A 34 10.39 -9.13 12.97
N PRO A 35 9.86 -7.94 12.60
CA PRO A 35 9.20 -7.05 13.56
C PRO A 35 7.84 -7.56 14.04
N VAL A 36 7.27 -8.55 13.36
CA VAL A 36 5.95 -9.09 13.66
C VAL A 36 5.86 -10.57 13.30
N ALA A 37 5.28 -11.37 14.19
CA ALA A 37 5.04 -12.80 13.92
C ALA A 37 4.08 -12.97 12.72
N PRO A 38 4.27 -14.02 11.88
CA PRO A 38 3.46 -14.23 10.67
C PRO A 38 1.95 -14.18 10.93
N GLU A 39 1.48 -14.73 12.04
CA GLU A 39 0.08 -14.81 12.43
C GLU A 39 -0.54 -13.42 12.70
N ARG A 40 0.30 -12.45 13.04
CA ARG A 40 -0.12 -11.09 13.40
C ARG A 40 -0.02 -10.09 12.25
N ILE A 41 0.63 -10.47 11.12
CA ILE A 41 0.87 -9.56 9.98
C ILE A 41 -0.43 -8.90 9.50
N TYR A 42 -1.47 -9.68 9.30
CA TYR A 42 -2.76 -9.19 8.80
C TYR A 42 -3.64 -8.61 9.92
N ALA A 43 -3.65 -9.26 11.08
CA ALA A 43 -4.44 -8.83 12.23
C ALA A 43 -4.00 -7.44 12.73
N GLU A 44 -2.70 -7.16 12.73
CA GLU A 44 -2.13 -5.87 13.12
C GLU A 44 -1.98 -4.87 11.96
N ARG A 45 -2.54 -5.23 10.80
CA ARG A 45 -2.53 -4.37 9.62
C ARG A 45 -1.12 -3.96 9.15
N HIS A 46 -0.13 -4.86 9.31
CA HIS A 46 1.14 -4.70 8.61
C HIS A 46 0.96 -4.82 7.10
N LEU A 47 -0.03 -5.62 6.68
CA LEU A 47 -0.55 -5.69 5.32
C LEU A 47 -2.07 -5.45 5.34
N PHE A 48 -2.60 -4.81 4.30
CA PHE A 48 -4.01 -4.41 4.20
C PHE A 48 -4.90 -5.46 3.50
N HIS A 49 -4.31 -6.56 3.03
CA HIS A 49 -4.95 -7.56 2.18
C HIS A 49 -6.08 -8.30 2.90
N GLY A 50 -7.15 -8.56 2.17
CA GLY A 50 -8.28 -9.36 2.65
C GLY A 50 -7.97 -10.86 2.69
N PRO A 51 -8.87 -11.71 3.26
CA PRO A 51 -8.61 -13.13 3.49
C PRO A 51 -8.16 -13.92 2.25
N GLU A 52 -8.69 -13.57 1.07
CA GLU A 52 -8.34 -14.20 -0.21
C GLU A 52 -6.87 -14.02 -0.64
N TYR A 53 -6.15 -13.11 0.01
CA TYR A 53 -4.77 -12.73 -0.27
C TYR A 53 -3.86 -12.85 0.96
N GLN A 54 -4.26 -13.60 1.98
CA GLN A 54 -3.53 -13.80 3.23
C GLN A 54 -2.81 -15.16 3.22
N GLY A 55 -1.78 -15.30 2.39
CA GLY A 55 -1.09 -16.56 2.14
C GLY A 55 0.21 -16.77 2.90
N ILE A 56 0.78 -15.75 3.55
CA ILE A 56 2.07 -15.88 4.27
C ILE A 56 1.90 -16.77 5.49
N ARG A 57 2.76 -17.81 5.61
CA ARG A 57 2.77 -18.76 6.73
C ARG A 57 4.03 -18.66 7.58
N SER A 58 5.16 -18.42 6.95
CA SER A 58 6.42 -18.11 7.64
C SER A 58 7.24 -17.14 6.81
N LEU A 59 8.19 -16.45 7.45
CA LEU A 59 9.13 -15.57 6.78
C LEU A 59 10.42 -15.48 7.60
N HIS A 60 11.52 -15.27 6.89
CA HIS A 60 12.84 -15.04 7.44
C HIS A 60 13.51 -13.91 6.65
N PHE A 61 13.99 -12.87 7.33
CA PHE A 61 14.62 -11.71 6.71
C PHE A 61 16.14 -11.83 6.74
N GLY A 62 16.74 -11.72 5.56
CA GLY A 62 18.18 -11.53 5.39
C GLY A 62 18.54 -10.08 5.08
N THR A 63 19.83 -9.81 4.98
CA THR A 63 20.35 -8.47 4.63
C THR A 63 20.12 -8.12 3.17
N ASP A 64 19.95 -9.10 2.31
CA ASP A 64 19.80 -9.00 0.87
C ASP A 64 18.46 -9.50 0.32
N GLY A 65 17.53 -9.90 1.21
CA GLY A 65 16.24 -10.39 0.78
C GLY A 65 15.42 -11.03 1.88
N VAL A 66 14.41 -11.80 1.48
CA VAL A 66 13.51 -12.51 2.37
C VAL A 66 13.19 -13.90 1.80
N THR A 67 13.12 -14.89 2.68
CA THR A 67 12.51 -16.18 2.37
C THR A 67 11.20 -16.33 3.13
N GLY A 68 10.26 -17.06 2.55
CA GLY A 68 8.99 -17.33 3.21
C GLY A 68 8.30 -18.57 2.66
N ARG A 69 7.42 -19.12 3.48
CA ARG A 69 6.48 -20.15 3.05
C ARG A 69 5.10 -19.53 2.88
N LEU A 70 4.55 -19.73 1.70
CA LEU A 70 3.23 -19.27 1.29
C LEU A 70 2.28 -20.46 1.21
N ALA A 71 0.99 -20.21 1.38
CA ALA A 71 -0.04 -21.17 0.99
C ALA A 71 -0.70 -20.67 -0.29
N SER A 72 -0.78 -21.52 -1.32
CA SER A 72 -1.57 -21.20 -2.51
C SER A 72 -3.03 -20.99 -2.13
N GLN A 73 -3.68 -20.02 -2.77
CA GLN A 73 -5.06 -19.62 -2.47
C GLN A 73 -5.92 -19.69 -3.73
N THR A 74 -7.26 -19.68 -3.58
CA THR A 74 -8.20 -19.77 -4.70
C THR A 74 -8.23 -18.53 -5.58
N ALA A 75 -8.04 -17.34 -5.00
CA ALA A 75 -8.11 -16.09 -5.75
C ALA A 75 -7.03 -16.01 -6.86
N PRO A 76 -7.40 -15.57 -8.07
CA PRO A 76 -6.44 -15.37 -9.15
C PRO A 76 -5.34 -14.37 -8.75
N GLY A 77 -4.09 -14.72 -9.02
CA GLY A 77 -2.94 -13.86 -8.70
C GLY A 77 -2.52 -13.80 -7.23
N ALA A 78 -3.30 -14.38 -6.29
CA ALA A 78 -3.01 -14.29 -4.86
C ALA A 78 -1.62 -14.82 -4.49
N LEU A 79 -1.16 -15.89 -5.13
CA LEU A 79 0.16 -16.45 -4.83
C LEU A 79 1.31 -15.50 -5.24
N LEU A 80 1.20 -14.86 -6.40
CA LEU A 80 2.17 -13.86 -6.83
C LEU A 80 2.09 -12.59 -5.97
N ASP A 81 0.89 -12.17 -5.60
CA ASP A 81 0.68 -11.05 -4.69
C ASP A 81 1.30 -11.33 -3.31
N ASN A 82 1.16 -12.56 -2.78
CA ASN A 82 1.81 -12.94 -1.53
C ASN A 82 3.35 -12.91 -1.61
N ALA A 83 3.93 -13.22 -2.76
CA ALA A 83 5.36 -13.05 -2.98
C ALA A 83 5.77 -11.55 -2.94
N GLY A 84 4.98 -10.68 -3.58
CA GLY A 84 5.14 -9.23 -3.46
C GLY A 84 4.93 -8.71 -2.03
N GLN A 85 4.01 -9.31 -1.27
CA GLN A 85 3.82 -8.97 0.14
C GLN A 85 5.07 -9.26 0.99
N LEU A 86 5.75 -10.40 0.76
CA LEU A 86 7.04 -10.70 1.42
C LEU A 86 8.08 -9.62 1.11
N PHE A 87 8.18 -9.23 -0.17
CA PHE A 87 9.10 -8.18 -0.61
C PHE A 87 8.81 -6.84 0.08
N GLY A 88 7.54 -6.41 0.10
CA GLY A 88 7.13 -5.17 0.76
C GLY A 88 7.35 -5.19 2.28
N LEU A 89 7.14 -6.33 2.95
CA LEU A 89 7.43 -6.47 4.38
C LEU A 89 8.92 -6.34 4.69
N TRP A 90 9.77 -7.02 3.91
CA TRP A 90 11.21 -6.91 4.05
C TRP A 90 11.68 -5.47 3.81
N MET A 91 11.21 -4.84 2.73
CA MET A 91 11.56 -3.46 2.40
C MET A 91 11.24 -2.50 3.56
N ALA A 92 10.09 -2.66 4.21
CA ALA A 92 9.67 -1.81 5.32
C ALA A 92 10.61 -1.87 6.54
N THR A 93 11.50 -2.88 6.62
CA THR A 93 12.49 -3.04 7.68
C THR A 93 13.89 -2.59 7.28
N ARG A 94 14.14 -2.35 5.98
CA ARG A 94 15.46 -2.02 5.46
C ARG A 94 15.77 -0.54 5.48
N VAL A 95 14.77 0.29 5.61
CA VAL A 95 14.91 1.75 5.60
C VAL A 95 14.09 2.38 6.72
N ASP A 96 14.59 3.49 7.23
CA ASP A 96 13.92 4.25 8.30
C ASP A 96 12.86 5.22 7.76
N ARG A 97 12.97 5.60 6.47
CA ARG A 97 12.08 6.55 5.81
C ARG A 97 11.62 6.01 4.46
N ASP A 98 10.53 6.58 3.95
CA ASP A 98 10.01 6.26 2.62
C ASP A 98 9.76 4.76 2.44
N ARG A 99 9.15 4.17 3.47
CA ARG A 99 8.88 2.73 3.59
C ARG A 99 7.67 2.26 2.77
N LEU A 100 6.86 3.19 2.29
CA LEU A 100 5.74 2.86 1.41
C LEU A 100 6.28 2.53 0.02
N VAL A 101 6.02 1.32 -0.43
CA VAL A 101 6.38 0.85 -1.77
C VAL A 101 5.15 0.35 -2.51
N LEU A 102 5.13 0.55 -3.82
CA LEU A 102 4.09 0.02 -4.70
C LEU A 102 4.74 -0.48 -6.00
N PRO A 103 4.27 -1.62 -6.55
CA PRO A 103 4.81 -2.21 -7.76
C PRO A 103 4.60 -1.29 -8.96
N THR A 104 5.65 -1.12 -9.76
CA THR A 104 5.64 -0.30 -10.99
C THR A 104 5.94 -1.10 -12.23
N SER A 105 6.81 -2.10 -12.14
CA SER A 105 7.15 -2.95 -13.28
C SER A 105 7.64 -4.32 -12.86
N ILE A 106 7.56 -5.26 -13.79
CA ILE A 106 8.17 -6.57 -13.74
C ILE A 106 8.71 -6.85 -15.14
N ASP A 107 9.99 -7.25 -15.25
CA ASP A 107 10.58 -7.51 -16.56
C ASP A 107 10.05 -8.80 -17.16
N ARG A 108 9.95 -9.86 -16.35
CA ARG A 108 9.51 -11.17 -16.80
C ARG A 108 8.87 -11.97 -15.67
N ILE A 109 7.82 -12.71 -16.01
CA ILE A 109 7.28 -13.80 -15.19
C ILE A 109 7.28 -15.06 -16.04
N SER A 110 7.92 -16.11 -15.54
CA SER A 110 8.00 -17.41 -16.20
C SER A 110 7.35 -18.49 -15.34
N PHE A 111 6.39 -19.21 -15.91
CA PHE A 111 5.72 -20.33 -15.26
C PHE A 111 6.20 -21.65 -15.85
N TYR A 112 6.54 -22.61 -15.01
CA TYR A 112 7.09 -23.91 -15.37
C TYR A 112 6.15 -25.08 -15.09
N GLY A 113 4.94 -24.79 -14.64
CA GLY A 113 3.91 -25.77 -14.33
C GLY A 113 2.53 -25.12 -14.13
N PRO A 114 1.49 -25.95 -13.98
CA PRO A 114 0.17 -25.47 -13.66
C PRO A 114 0.16 -24.77 -12.30
N ARG A 115 -0.84 -23.92 -12.10
CA ARG A 115 -1.00 -23.25 -10.81
C ARG A 115 -1.15 -24.29 -9.68
N PRO A 116 -0.39 -24.17 -8.57
CA PRO A 116 -0.56 -25.02 -7.42
C PRO A 116 -1.99 -24.97 -6.86
N GLU A 117 -2.52 -26.11 -6.46
CA GLU A 117 -3.84 -26.20 -5.84
C GLU A 117 -3.93 -25.39 -4.55
N ALA A 118 -5.13 -24.96 -4.20
CA ALA A 118 -5.34 -24.20 -2.96
C ALA A 118 -4.89 -25.02 -1.74
N GLY A 119 -4.16 -24.38 -0.84
CA GLY A 119 -3.57 -25.02 0.35
C GLY A 119 -2.17 -25.58 0.11
N THR A 120 -1.71 -25.73 -1.15
CA THR A 120 -0.35 -26.20 -1.43
C THR A 120 0.69 -25.27 -0.81
N PRO A 121 1.64 -25.78 -0.02
CA PRO A 121 2.79 -25.01 0.45
C PRO A 121 3.70 -24.62 -0.72
N VAL A 122 4.10 -23.36 -0.75
CA VAL A 122 5.02 -22.82 -1.77
C VAL A 122 6.13 -22.09 -1.04
N ASP A 123 7.35 -22.49 -1.26
CA ASP A 123 8.50 -21.75 -0.75
C ASP A 123 8.83 -20.60 -1.71
N CYS A 124 9.11 -19.44 -1.16
CA CYS A 124 9.41 -18.23 -1.92
C CYS A 124 10.72 -17.64 -1.43
N VAL A 125 11.61 -17.33 -2.37
CA VAL A 125 12.85 -16.58 -2.13
C VAL A 125 12.76 -15.28 -2.90
N VAL A 126 13.03 -14.18 -2.23
CA VAL A 126 13.12 -12.83 -2.81
C VAL A 126 14.54 -12.33 -2.60
N ASN A 127 15.27 -12.13 -3.67
CA ASN A 127 16.62 -11.58 -3.65
C ASN A 127 16.58 -10.13 -4.15
N CYS A 128 16.95 -9.19 -3.28
CA CYS A 128 17.05 -7.78 -3.63
C CYS A 128 18.27 -7.55 -4.52
N THR A 129 18.04 -7.07 -5.73
CA THR A 129 19.11 -6.78 -6.72
C THR A 129 19.53 -5.32 -6.70
N SER A 130 18.65 -4.42 -6.24
CA SER A 130 18.95 -2.99 -6.12
C SER A 130 18.05 -2.31 -5.09
N LEU A 131 18.62 -1.42 -4.30
CA LEU A 131 17.91 -0.55 -3.37
C LEU A 131 18.45 0.88 -3.49
N THR A 132 17.59 1.79 -3.92
CA THR A 132 17.89 3.23 -4.07
C THR A 132 16.90 4.06 -3.27
N ASP A 133 17.07 5.38 -3.25
CA ASP A 133 16.12 6.29 -2.59
C ASP A 133 14.74 6.33 -3.27
N GLN A 134 14.65 5.91 -4.53
CA GLN A 134 13.43 6.01 -5.33
C GLN A 134 12.74 4.67 -5.60
N ALA A 135 13.51 3.59 -5.62
CA ALA A 135 13.02 2.27 -5.99
C ALA A 135 13.77 1.14 -5.30
N VAL A 136 13.13 0.01 -5.21
CA VAL A 136 13.73 -1.26 -4.83
C VAL A 136 13.40 -2.30 -5.90
N ARG A 137 14.36 -3.16 -6.24
CA ARG A 137 14.24 -4.17 -7.28
C ARG A 137 14.68 -5.53 -6.75
N ALA A 138 13.95 -6.57 -7.12
CA ALA A 138 14.23 -7.93 -6.68
C ALA A 138 13.93 -8.96 -7.79
N ASP A 139 14.58 -10.10 -7.68
CA ASP A 139 14.22 -11.33 -8.38
C ASP A 139 13.58 -12.30 -7.38
N LEU A 140 12.54 -12.99 -7.81
CA LEU A 140 11.79 -13.91 -6.96
C LEU A 140 11.73 -15.30 -7.57
N GLU A 141 11.85 -16.31 -6.74
CA GLU A 141 11.68 -17.71 -7.15
C GLU A 141 10.68 -18.40 -6.21
N LEU A 142 9.69 -19.05 -6.79
CA LEU A 142 8.67 -19.82 -6.09
C LEU A 142 8.83 -21.30 -6.43
N THR A 143 8.97 -22.15 -5.41
CA THR A 143 9.14 -23.58 -5.56
C THR A 143 8.02 -24.36 -4.84
N VAL A 144 7.64 -25.50 -5.42
CA VAL A 144 6.73 -26.48 -4.85
C VAL A 144 7.49 -27.80 -4.72
N ASP A 145 7.63 -28.31 -3.53
CA ASP A 145 8.40 -29.54 -3.24
C ASP A 145 9.81 -29.54 -3.85
N GLY A 146 10.47 -28.37 -3.82
CA GLY A 146 11.81 -28.16 -4.34
C GLY A 146 11.89 -27.99 -5.87
N VAL A 147 10.78 -28.03 -6.59
CA VAL A 147 10.71 -27.80 -8.05
C VAL A 147 10.28 -26.36 -8.32
N VAL A 148 11.00 -25.66 -9.19
CA VAL A 148 10.66 -24.27 -9.53
C VAL A 148 9.34 -24.25 -10.29
N TRP A 149 8.35 -23.59 -9.71
CA TRP A 149 7.06 -23.35 -10.34
C TRP A 149 7.04 -22.03 -11.10
N CYS A 150 7.63 -20.98 -10.53
CA CYS A 150 7.62 -19.64 -11.12
C CYS A 150 8.91 -18.88 -10.81
N ARG A 151 9.41 -18.15 -11.79
CA ARG A 151 10.42 -17.09 -11.62
C ARG A 151 9.88 -15.75 -12.02
N ILE A 152 10.20 -14.74 -11.24
CA ILE A 152 9.90 -13.33 -11.50
C ILE A 152 11.23 -12.60 -11.51
N GLU A 153 11.55 -11.99 -12.65
CA GLU A 153 12.79 -11.25 -12.86
C GLU A 153 12.46 -9.77 -12.89
N GLY A 154 13.23 -9.00 -12.15
CA GLY A 154 13.17 -7.55 -12.15
C GLY A 154 11.83 -6.97 -11.67
N TRP A 155 11.27 -7.52 -10.59
CA TRP A 155 10.16 -6.86 -9.90
C TRP A 155 10.65 -5.57 -9.28
N GLU A 156 10.12 -4.44 -9.72
CA GLU A 156 10.45 -3.12 -9.22
C GLU A 156 9.26 -2.50 -8.48
N ASP A 157 9.53 -2.10 -7.24
CA ASP A 157 8.64 -1.27 -6.46
C ASP A 157 9.20 0.16 -6.37
N ARG A 158 8.35 1.16 -6.64
CA ARG A 158 8.66 2.56 -6.38
C ARG A 158 8.49 2.86 -4.89
N ARG A 159 9.46 3.56 -4.32
CA ARG A 159 9.40 4.14 -2.97
C ARG A 159 8.70 5.50 -3.02
N PHE A 160 7.79 5.73 -2.08
CA PHE A 160 7.08 6.99 -1.93
C PHE A 160 7.58 7.73 -0.69
N GLN A 161 7.84 9.02 -0.84
CA GLN A 161 8.29 9.86 0.24
C GLN A 161 7.22 9.94 1.33
N SER A 162 7.55 9.42 2.49
CA SER A 162 6.65 9.34 3.63
C SER A 162 7.43 9.33 4.93
N ASP A 163 6.99 10.13 5.90
CA ASP A 163 7.42 9.98 7.28
C ASP A 163 6.70 8.79 7.97
N ASP A 164 7.08 8.49 9.20
CA ASP A 164 6.50 7.39 9.98
C ASP A 164 5.00 7.58 10.19
N ARG A 165 4.55 8.81 10.39
CA ARG A 165 3.16 9.12 10.61
C ARG A 165 2.32 8.83 9.35
N LEU A 166 2.75 9.35 8.21
CA LEU A 166 2.09 9.09 6.93
C LEU A 166 2.06 7.58 6.63
N PHE A 167 3.18 6.88 6.84
CA PHE A 167 3.24 5.44 6.65
C PHE A 167 2.21 4.68 7.51
N LEU A 168 2.08 5.03 8.79
CA LEU A 168 1.11 4.42 9.69
C LEU A 168 -0.34 4.73 9.29
N VAL A 169 -0.63 5.98 8.94
CA VAL A 169 -1.97 6.41 8.51
C VAL A 169 -2.39 5.70 7.22
N LEU A 170 -1.48 5.52 6.27
CA LEU A 170 -1.80 4.81 5.02
C LEU A 170 -2.08 3.32 5.26
N ARG A 171 -1.54 2.73 6.31
CA ARG A 171 -1.83 1.33 6.73
C ARG A 171 -3.13 1.19 7.50
N LYS A 172 -3.44 2.16 8.38
CA LYS A 172 -4.64 2.17 9.24
C LYS A 172 -5.51 3.41 9.00
N PRO A 173 -5.93 3.67 7.76
CA PRO A 173 -6.59 4.93 7.41
C PRO A 173 -7.91 5.16 8.13
N LYS A 174 -8.60 4.12 8.57
CA LYS A 174 -9.89 4.22 9.29
C LYS A 174 -9.76 4.38 10.80
N GLU A 175 -8.55 4.27 11.35
CA GLU A 175 -8.28 4.31 12.79
C GLU A 175 -7.39 5.48 13.19
N LEU A 176 -6.55 5.97 12.27
CA LEU A 176 -5.56 7.00 12.53
C LEU A 176 -5.81 8.25 11.68
N PRO A 177 -5.73 9.46 12.29
CA PRO A 177 -5.73 10.71 11.54
C PRO A 177 -4.32 11.07 11.08
N LEU A 178 -4.20 11.71 9.93
CA LEU A 178 -2.96 12.36 9.50
C LEU A 178 -2.80 13.72 10.19
N ALA A 179 -3.90 14.38 10.48
CA ALA A 179 -3.93 15.63 11.22
C ALA A 179 -3.52 15.47 12.67
N GLU A 180 -2.77 16.43 13.20
CA GLU A 180 -2.38 16.50 14.61
C GLU A 180 -3.41 17.27 15.41
N GLN A 181 -3.90 16.64 16.50
CA GLN A 181 -4.76 17.35 17.45
C GLN A 181 -3.97 18.44 18.17
N GLN A 182 -4.59 19.60 18.28
CA GLN A 182 -4.03 20.76 18.98
C GLN A 182 -4.86 21.12 20.21
N PRO A 183 -4.26 21.75 21.23
CA PRO A 183 -4.99 22.31 22.36
C PRO A 183 -6.10 23.25 21.86
N GLY A 184 -7.30 23.14 22.41
CA GLY A 184 -8.47 23.95 21.99
C GLY A 184 -9.36 23.30 20.96
N GLY A 185 -9.15 22.02 20.62
CA GLY A 185 -10.09 21.21 19.85
C GLY A 185 -10.04 21.40 18.33
N TRP A 186 -8.93 21.91 17.80
CA TRP A 186 -8.67 22.00 16.36
C TRP A 186 -7.57 21.01 15.94
N VAL A 187 -7.38 20.83 14.64
CA VAL A 187 -6.36 19.94 14.09
C VAL A 187 -5.47 20.69 13.11
N LEU A 188 -4.22 20.27 13.01
CA LEU A 188 -3.22 20.81 12.09
C LEU A 188 -2.71 19.70 11.16
N VAL A 189 -2.67 19.97 9.87
CA VAL A 189 -1.99 19.12 8.88
C VAL A 189 -0.76 19.84 8.34
N ARG A 190 0.39 19.20 8.44
CA ARG A 190 1.61 19.61 7.74
C ARG A 190 1.86 18.68 6.58
N GLU A 191 2.39 19.20 5.49
CA GLU A 191 2.75 18.36 4.35
C GLU A 191 3.99 17.53 4.68
N GLY A 192 3.85 16.21 4.63
CA GLY A 192 4.93 15.23 4.79
C GLY A 192 5.33 14.54 3.48
N TRP A 193 4.92 15.09 2.31
CA TRP A 193 5.15 14.50 0.98
C TRP A 193 5.60 15.57 -0.02
N PRO A 194 6.89 15.82 -0.18
CA PRO A 194 7.40 16.89 -1.04
C PRO A 194 7.21 16.61 -2.54
N ASP A 195 7.10 15.36 -2.97
CA ASP A 195 6.93 15.01 -4.38
C ASP A 195 5.45 14.80 -4.80
N SER A 196 5.19 14.97 -6.10
CA SER A 196 3.84 14.91 -6.65
C SER A 196 3.24 13.49 -6.62
N ALA A 197 4.08 12.45 -6.72
CA ALA A 197 3.60 11.07 -6.73
C ALA A 197 3.15 10.63 -5.33
N SER A 198 3.91 10.97 -4.29
CA SER A 198 3.52 10.74 -2.89
C SER A 198 2.25 11.50 -2.55
N ARG A 199 2.13 12.75 -3.03
CA ARG A 199 0.89 13.53 -2.91
C ARG A 199 -0.31 12.84 -3.58
N ASP A 200 -0.13 12.24 -4.75
CA ASP A 200 -1.21 11.51 -5.44
C ASP A 200 -1.68 10.28 -4.64
N VAL A 201 -0.77 9.55 -4.01
CA VAL A 201 -1.11 8.44 -3.12
C VAL A 201 -1.97 8.92 -1.95
N VAL A 202 -1.58 10.01 -1.29
CA VAL A 202 -2.35 10.59 -0.18
C VAL A 202 -3.71 11.10 -0.66
N MET A 203 -3.75 11.81 -1.78
CA MET A 203 -4.98 12.30 -2.38
C MET A 203 -5.97 11.16 -2.63
N ARG A 204 -5.52 10.05 -3.20
CA ARG A 204 -6.37 8.86 -3.46
C ARG A 204 -6.88 8.18 -2.19
N ARG A 205 -6.18 8.30 -1.08
CA ARG A 205 -6.62 7.76 0.22
C ARG A 205 -7.65 8.62 0.92
N PHE A 206 -7.59 9.93 0.70
CA PHE A 206 -8.46 10.88 1.41
C PHE A 206 -9.67 11.35 0.59
N LEU A 207 -9.59 11.38 -0.73
CA LEU A 207 -10.64 11.93 -1.58
C LEU A 207 -11.47 10.83 -2.26
N GLY A 208 -12.79 10.98 -2.20
CA GLY A 208 -13.73 10.20 -2.99
C GLY A 208 -13.73 10.61 -4.48
N GLN A 209 -14.45 9.87 -5.32
CA GLN A 209 -14.43 10.09 -6.78
C GLN A 209 -14.81 11.52 -7.19
N VAL A 210 -15.85 12.09 -6.60
CA VAL A 210 -16.31 13.45 -6.89
C VAL A 210 -15.27 14.49 -6.48
N GLU A 211 -14.68 14.33 -5.29
CA GLU A 211 -13.65 15.24 -4.79
C GLU A 211 -12.34 15.14 -5.60
N ARG A 212 -12.02 13.96 -6.14
CA ARG A 212 -10.86 13.79 -7.05
C ARG A 212 -11.05 14.54 -8.36
N ALA A 213 -12.27 14.51 -8.91
CA ALA A 213 -12.59 15.28 -10.11
C ALA A 213 -12.47 16.80 -9.85
N ASP A 214 -12.98 17.29 -8.71
CA ASP A 214 -12.82 18.69 -8.27
C ASP A 214 -11.33 19.03 -8.08
N TYR A 215 -10.56 18.17 -7.41
CA TYR A 215 -9.12 18.36 -7.25
C TYR A 215 -8.39 18.47 -8.59
N ALA A 216 -8.68 17.56 -9.54
CA ALA A 216 -8.05 17.54 -10.85
C ALA A 216 -8.38 18.77 -11.71
N SER A 217 -9.56 19.39 -11.54
CA SER A 217 -9.98 20.59 -12.24
C SER A 217 -9.29 21.88 -11.75
N ARG A 218 -8.62 21.83 -10.59
CA ARG A 218 -8.00 23.01 -9.97
C ARG A 218 -6.62 23.31 -10.57
N ASN A 219 -6.24 24.60 -10.52
CA ASN A 219 -4.90 25.01 -10.87
C ASN A 219 -3.86 24.26 -9.99
N PRO A 220 -2.78 23.70 -10.57
CA PRO A 220 -1.75 22.95 -9.83
C PRO A 220 -1.18 23.69 -8.60
N ASN A 221 -1.06 25.02 -8.67
CA ASN A 221 -0.57 25.83 -7.55
C ASN A 221 -1.52 25.85 -6.35
N VAL A 222 -2.81 25.59 -6.57
CA VAL A 222 -3.85 25.59 -5.54
C VAL A 222 -4.13 24.17 -5.02
N GLN A 223 -3.85 23.15 -5.83
CA GLN A 223 -4.14 21.75 -5.50
C GLN A 223 -3.56 21.33 -4.16
N ARG A 224 -2.30 21.72 -3.89
CA ARG A 224 -1.59 21.39 -2.64
C ARG A 224 -2.35 21.90 -1.41
N THR A 225 -2.57 23.20 -1.37
CA THR A 225 -3.24 23.86 -0.23
C THR A 225 -4.69 23.38 -0.06
N TRP A 226 -5.38 23.18 -1.17
CA TRP A 226 -6.74 22.65 -1.16
C TRP A 226 -6.79 21.23 -0.57
N LEU A 227 -5.85 20.34 -0.96
CA LEU A 227 -5.76 18.97 -0.43
C LEU A 227 -5.51 18.97 1.07
N LEU A 228 -4.55 19.78 1.56
CA LEU A 228 -4.26 19.93 2.98
C LEU A 228 -5.51 20.35 3.77
N GLY A 229 -6.26 21.31 3.26
CA GLY A 229 -7.52 21.75 3.87
C GLY A 229 -8.58 20.64 3.92
N ARG A 230 -8.70 19.83 2.86
CA ARG A 230 -9.61 18.67 2.82
C ARG A 230 -9.20 17.59 3.83
N ILE A 231 -7.92 17.27 3.91
CA ILE A 231 -7.40 16.32 4.89
C ILE A 231 -7.67 16.79 6.32
N ALA A 232 -7.33 18.05 6.63
CA ALA A 232 -7.55 18.62 7.95
C ALA A 232 -9.02 18.55 8.36
N ALA A 233 -9.93 18.98 7.50
CA ALA A 233 -11.35 18.98 7.79
C ALA A 233 -11.92 17.57 7.98
N LYS A 234 -11.56 16.62 7.11
CA LYS A 234 -11.99 15.22 7.25
C LYS A 234 -11.49 14.58 8.54
N ASP A 235 -10.23 14.82 8.89
CA ASP A 235 -9.66 14.28 10.12
C ASP A 235 -10.23 14.95 11.37
N ALA A 236 -10.55 16.25 11.33
CA ALA A 236 -11.27 16.92 12.43
C ALA A 236 -12.64 16.27 12.68
N VAL A 237 -13.40 16.02 11.60
CA VAL A 237 -14.71 15.35 11.69
C VAL A 237 -14.58 13.93 12.20
N ARG A 238 -13.65 13.15 11.68
CA ARG A 238 -13.41 11.76 12.11
C ARG A 238 -13.03 11.71 13.59
N THR A 239 -12.13 12.59 14.02
CA THR A 239 -11.69 12.67 15.41
C THR A 239 -12.85 13.03 16.34
N LEU A 240 -13.70 13.97 15.94
CA LEU A 240 -14.91 14.32 16.69
C LEU A 240 -15.87 13.12 16.81
N LEU A 241 -16.11 12.42 15.71
CA LEU A 241 -16.99 11.25 15.70
C LEU A 241 -16.42 10.09 16.53
N TRP A 242 -15.12 9.84 16.48
CA TRP A 242 -14.46 8.83 17.32
C TRP A 242 -14.57 9.18 18.81
N SER A 243 -14.40 10.44 19.18
CA SER A 243 -14.57 10.87 20.57
C SER A 243 -16.02 10.74 21.07
N ALA A 244 -16.99 10.75 20.14
CA ALA A 244 -18.40 10.49 20.42
C ALA A 244 -18.75 8.98 20.36
N GLY A 245 -17.78 8.08 20.24
CA GLY A 245 -17.97 6.63 20.25
C GLY A 245 -18.28 6.02 18.87
N ALA A 246 -18.14 6.76 17.78
CA ALA A 246 -18.26 6.18 16.45
C ALA A 246 -17.11 5.18 16.20
N GLY A 247 -17.42 4.11 15.46
CA GLY A 247 -16.45 3.10 15.06
C GLY A 247 -15.43 3.61 14.03
N PRO A 248 -14.60 2.70 13.47
CA PRO A 248 -13.60 3.07 12.49
C PRO A 248 -14.22 3.74 11.26
N ILE A 249 -13.67 4.86 10.81
CA ILE A 249 -14.18 5.66 9.67
C ILE A 249 -13.05 5.89 8.68
N PHE A 250 -13.26 5.51 7.40
CA PHE A 250 -12.31 5.88 6.34
C PHE A 250 -12.40 7.37 6.01
N PRO A 251 -11.30 8.03 5.62
CA PRO A 251 -11.35 9.43 5.20
C PRO A 251 -12.35 9.71 4.07
N VAL A 252 -12.53 8.76 3.15
CA VAL A 252 -13.46 8.88 2.00
C VAL A 252 -14.94 8.81 2.40
N GLU A 253 -15.27 8.30 3.59
CA GLU A 253 -16.66 8.25 4.11
C GLU A 253 -17.12 9.62 4.61
N VAL A 254 -16.21 10.53 4.89
CA VAL A 254 -16.49 11.94 5.14
C VAL A 254 -16.38 12.67 3.81
N THR A 255 -17.49 13.12 3.24
CA THR A 255 -17.48 13.89 1.98
C THR A 255 -17.62 15.37 2.23
N MET A 256 -17.00 16.19 1.37
CA MET A 256 -17.00 17.63 1.51
C MET A 256 -17.31 18.31 0.18
N ALA A 257 -18.21 19.27 0.26
CA ALA A 257 -18.53 20.22 -0.81
C ALA A 257 -18.37 21.65 -0.32
N ASN A 258 -18.62 22.61 -1.14
CA ASN A 258 -18.75 24.01 -0.74
C ASN A 258 -20.14 24.50 -1.15
N ASP A 259 -20.76 25.37 -0.33
CA ASP A 259 -21.97 26.09 -0.73
C ASP A 259 -21.66 27.20 -1.72
N ASP A 260 -22.71 27.88 -2.22
CA ASP A 260 -22.59 28.98 -3.19
C ASP A 260 -21.77 30.19 -2.68
N ARG A 261 -21.55 30.26 -1.36
CA ARG A 261 -20.72 31.26 -0.70
C ARG A 261 -19.31 30.78 -0.35
N GLY A 262 -18.96 29.56 -0.81
CA GLY A 262 -17.65 28.95 -0.56
C GLY A 262 -17.47 28.32 0.82
N ARG A 263 -18.52 28.25 1.65
CA ARG A 263 -18.42 27.63 2.98
C ARG A 263 -18.40 26.11 2.86
N PRO A 264 -17.54 25.41 3.64
CA PRO A 264 -17.50 23.97 3.60
C PRO A 264 -18.81 23.33 4.13
N LEU A 265 -19.35 22.43 3.35
CA LEU A 265 -20.44 21.53 3.69
C LEU A 265 -19.87 20.15 3.90
N VAL A 266 -20.22 19.51 5.00
CA VAL A 266 -19.74 18.16 5.35
C VAL A 266 -20.90 17.19 5.39
N THR A 267 -20.71 16.03 4.78
CA THR A 267 -21.58 14.86 4.98
C THR A 267 -20.77 13.81 5.72
N ALA A 268 -21.18 13.48 6.92
CA ALA A 268 -20.52 12.51 7.77
C ALA A 268 -21.31 11.19 7.85
N PRO A 269 -20.64 10.05 8.10
CA PRO A 269 -21.31 8.79 8.37
C PRO A 269 -22.36 8.91 9.48
N GLY A 270 -23.47 8.18 9.36
CA GLY A 270 -24.56 8.21 10.34
C GLY A 270 -25.41 9.48 10.34
N GLY A 271 -25.23 10.39 9.37
CA GLY A 271 -26.02 11.62 9.23
C GLY A 271 -25.74 12.67 10.32
N ALA A 272 -24.58 12.62 10.96
CA ALA A 272 -24.19 13.59 11.97
C ALA A 272 -24.12 15.02 11.38
N ASP A 273 -24.81 15.98 12.02
CA ASP A 273 -24.73 17.41 11.66
C ASP A 273 -23.42 17.99 12.24
N VAL A 274 -22.40 18.09 11.40
CA VAL A 274 -21.07 18.59 11.75
C VAL A 274 -20.72 19.79 10.90
N ARG A 275 -20.26 20.87 11.54
CA ARG A 275 -19.77 22.08 10.87
C ARG A 275 -18.25 22.18 11.02
N VAL A 276 -17.57 22.56 9.96
CA VAL A 276 -16.13 22.75 9.95
C VAL A 276 -15.75 24.15 9.49
N SER A 277 -14.64 24.66 9.99
CA SER A 277 -13.96 25.84 9.50
C SER A 277 -12.55 25.46 9.11
N ILE A 278 -12.05 26.00 8.00
CA ILE A 278 -10.73 25.71 7.47
C ILE A 278 -9.95 27.02 7.42
N ALA A 279 -8.75 27.03 8.00
CA ALA A 279 -7.79 28.12 7.88
C ALA A 279 -6.48 27.61 7.31
N HIS A 280 -5.78 28.46 6.58
CA HIS A 280 -4.46 28.17 6.05
C HIS A 280 -3.47 29.12 6.72
N THR A 281 -2.34 28.59 7.16
CA THR A 281 -1.21 29.41 7.61
C THR A 281 -0.17 29.49 6.51
N ALA A 282 0.49 30.63 6.36
CA ALA A 282 1.75 30.71 5.65
C ALA A 282 2.76 29.94 6.49
N GLY A 283 3.06 28.69 6.13
CA GLY A 283 3.98 27.78 6.84
C GLY A 283 5.42 28.12 6.58
#